data_a7bc29515280dcb4bdc1b26016e3004b
#
_entry.id   a7bc29515280dcb4bdc1b26016e3004b
#
_cell.length_a   1.000
_cell.length_b   1.000
_cell.length_c   1.000
_cell.angle_alpha   90.00
_cell.angle_beta   90.00
_cell.angle_gamma   90.00
#
_symmetry.space_group_name_H-M   'P 1'
#
loop_
_entity.id
_entity.type
_entity.pdbx_description
1 polymer ?
#
loop_
_entity_poly.entity_id
_entity_poly.type
_entity_poly.pdbx_seq_one_letter_code
_entity_poly.pdbx_strand_id
1 'polypeptide(L)'
;MKALSIKQPWAWLLANGHKDIENRSWHTKMRGEVLIHASKGMTRAEYAEAKKLCDILHVKLPAFEELDRGCIVGRMEIFDSVEYSDSPWYFGQVGFCVRFAKPCKPVPFKGQLQFFETGLTRKDFKWIKSK
;
A
#
# COMPACT_ATOMS: atom_id res chain seq x y z
N MET A 1 12.89 -9.34 4.19
CA MET A 1 12.45 -7.99 3.80
C MET A 1 11.52 -7.40 4.85
N LYS A 2 11.63 -6.12 5.08
CA LYS A 2 10.67 -5.41 5.92
C LYS A 2 9.33 -5.22 5.19
N ALA A 3 8.25 -5.13 5.97
CA ALA A 3 6.92 -4.83 5.46
C ALA A 3 6.33 -3.64 6.22
N LEU A 4 5.36 -2.99 5.60
CA LEU A 4 4.57 -1.93 6.21
C LEU A 4 3.10 -2.33 6.14
N SER A 5 2.41 -2.30 7.29
CA SER A 5 0.97 -2.59 7.33
C SER A 5 0.18 -1.39 6.86
N ILE A 6 -0.67 -1.59 5.87
CA ILE A 6 -1.46 -0.56 5.21
C ILE A 6 -2.89 -1.06 5.06
N LYS A 7 -3.86 -0.21 5.40
CA LYS A 7 -5.28 -0.58 5.24
C LYS A 7 -5.66 -0.71 3.77
N GLN A 8 -6.56 -1.64 3.46
CA GLN A 8 -7.25 -1.64 2.19
C GLN A 8 -8.30 -0.52 2.18
N PRO A 9 -8.61 0.10 1.02
CA PRO A 9 -8.13 -0.30 -0.32
C PRO A 9 -6.78 0.30 -0.71
N TRP A 10 -6.14 1.07 0.18
CA TRP A 10 -4.89 1.78 -0.11
C TRP A 10 -3.75 0.82 -0.46
N ALA A 11 -3.69 -0.34 0.22
CA ALA A 11 -2.67 -1.35 -0.06
C ALA A 11 -2.75 -1.85 -1.52
N TRP A 12 -3.94 -2.11 -2.02
CA TRP A 12 -4.15 -2.51 -3.42
C TRP A 12 -3.72 -1.41 -4.38
N LEU A 13 -4.10 -0.17 -4.08
CA LEU A 13 -3.76 0.98 -4.93
C LEU A 13 -2.25 1.22 -5.00
N LEU A 14 -1.54 1.04 -3.89
CA LEU A 14 -0.08 1.13 -3.85
C LEU A 14 0.56 -0.02 -4.63
N ALA A 15 0.15 -1.25 -4.37
CA ALA A 15 0.74 -2.44 -4.99
C ALA A 15 0.58 -2.44 -6.51
N ASN A 16 -0.54 -1.92 -7.01
CA ASN A 16 -0.82 -1.86 -8.44
C ASN A 16 -0.34 -0.56 -9.09
N GLY A 17 0.39 0.28 -8.37
CA GLY A 17 1.04 1.46 -8.92
C GLY A 17 0.13 2.66 -9.19
N HIS A 18 -1.11 2.64 -8.71
CA HIS A 18 -2.03 3.77 -8.89
C HIS A 18 -1.77 4.88 -7.90
N LYS A 19 -1.42 4.54 -6.67
CA LYS A 19 -1.16 5.48 -5.59
C LYS A 19 0.34 5.60 -5.37
N ASP A 20 0.84 6.83 -5.33
CA ASP A 20 2.29 7.11 -5.26
C ASP A 20 2.72 7.73 -3.93
N ILE A 21 1.79 7.90 -2.99
CA ILE A 21 2.05 8.46 -1.66
C ILE A 21 1.35 7.60 -0.62
N GLU A 22 2.07 7.23 0.44
CA GLU A 22 1.48 6.63 1.64
C GLU A 22 1.47 7.67 2.75
N ASN A 23 0.27 8.00 3.26
CA ASN A 23 0.10 9.07 4.25
C ASN A 23 0.31 8.56 5.66
N ARG A 24 1.15 9.25 6.42
CA ARG A 24 1.45 8.95 7.82
C ARG A 24 1.55 10.24 8.63
N SER A 25 1.54 10.12 9.95
CA SER A 25 1.73 11.26 10.85
C SER A 25 3.18 11.46 11.26
N TRP A 26 4.09 10.63 10.76
CA TRP A 26 5.50 10.62 11.14
C TRP A 26 6.39 10.41 9.92
N HIS A 27 7.58 11.04 9.94
CA HIS A 27 8.60 10.85 8.91
C HIS A 27 9.30 9.50 9.07
N THR A 28 9.78 8.96 7.95
CA THR A 28 10.59 7.76 7.99
C THR A 28 11.96 8.00 7.36
N LYS A 29 12.98 7.36 7.94
CA LYS A 29 14.32 7.27 7.34
C LYS A 29 14.44 6.04 6.44
N MET A 30 13.43 5.17 6.42
CA MET A 30 13.43 3.98 5.57
C MET A 30 13.49 4.39 4.10
N ARG A 31 14.47 3.86 3.39
CA ARG A 31 14.61 4.01 1.93
C ARG A 31 14.86 2.64 1.34
N GLY A 32 14.30 2.41 0.16
CA GLY A 32 14.44 1.14 -0.52
C GLY A 32 13.16 0.32 -0.54
N GLU A 33 13.30 -0.94 -0.88
CA GLU A 33 12.16 -1.83 -1.12
C GLU A 33 11.55 -2.33 0.19
N VAL A 34 10.22 -2.28 0.26
CA VAL A 34 9.43 -2.83 1.36
C VAL A 34 8.25 -3.63 0.80
N LEU A 35 7.83 -4.63 1.56
CA LEU A 35 6.60 -5.37 1.26
C LEU A 35 5.39 -4.59 1.74
N ILE A 36 4.28 -4.73 1.01
CA ILE A 36 3.00 -4.13 1.36
C ILE A 36 2.16 -5.19 2.04
N HIS A 37 1.87 -5.00 3.32
CA HIS A 37 0.99 -5.86 4.09
C HIS A 37 -0.38 -5.22 4.19
N ALA A 38 -1.41 -5.91 3.69
CA ALA A 38 -2.79 -5.42 3.78
C ALA A 38 -3.37 -5.79 5.14
N SER A 39 -3.68 -4.78 5.95
CA SER A 39 -4.27 -4.98 7.27
C SER A 39 -5.65 -5.62 7.20
N LYS A 40 -6.10 -6.24 8.29
CA LYS A 40 -7.41 -6.91 8.34
C LYS A 40 -8.58 -5.92 8.37
N GLY A 41 -8.41 -4.75 8.96
CA GLY A 41 -9.49 -3.77 9.11
C GLY A 41 -9.77 -2.98 7.84
N MET A 42 -11.03 -2.94 7.44
CA MET A 42 -11.53 -2.04 6.40
C MET A 42 -13.02 -1.88 6.60
N THR A 43 -13.48 -0.65 6.80
CA THR A 43 -14.91 -0.38 6.90
C THR A 43 -15.49 -0.04 5.54
N ARG A 44 -16.80 -0.18 5.40
CA ARG A 44 -17.51 0.25 4.18
C ARG A 44 -17.37 1.74 3.92
N ALA A 45 -17.32 2.55 4.98
CA ALA A 45 -17.12 3.99 4.85
C ALA A 45 -15.72 4.32 4.32
N GLU A 46 -14.68 3.65 4.82
CA GLU A 46 -13.32 3.82 4.32
C GLU A 46 -13.19 3.43 2.85
N TYR A 47 -13.82 2.31 2.47
CA TYR A 47 -13.85 1.89 1.07
C TYR A 47 -14.56 2.92 0.19
N ALA A 48 -15.72 3.43 0.62
CA ALA A 48 -16.49 4.41 -0.14
C ALA A 48 -15.70 5.71 -0.37
N GLU A 49 -14.96 6.17 0.64
CA GLU A 49 -14.10 7.36 0.51
C GLU A 49 -13.03 7.17 -0.56
N ALA A 50 -12.35 6.03 -0.51
CA ALA A 50 -11.32 5.71 -1.50
C ALA A 50 -11.91 5.58 -2.90
N LYS A 51 -13.09 4.96 -3.02
CA LYS A 51 -13.76 4.76 -4.29
C LYS A 51 -14.14 6.10 -4.96
N LYS A 52 -14.55 7.11 -4.19
CA LYS A 52 -14.83 8.45 -4.74
C LYS A 52 -13.61 9.01 -5.45
N LEU A 53 -12.45 8.95 -4.84
CA LEU A 53 -11.21 9.43 -5.45
C LEU A 53 -10.82 8.59 -6.66
N CYS A 54 -10.96 7.27 -6.56
CA CYS A 54 -10.70 6.37 -7.69
C CYS A 54 -11.58 6.69 -8.90
N ASP A 55 -12.85 6.98 -8.67
CA ASP A 55 -13.78 7.35 -9.75
C ASP A 55 -13.34 8.66 -10.43
N ILE A 56 -12.91 9.65 -9.65
CA ILE A 56 -12.39 10.92 -10.18
C ILE A 56 -11.14 10.69 -11.01
N LEU A 57 -10.26 9.82 -10.57
CA LEU A 57 -8.98 9.53 -11.23
C LEU A 57 -9.05 8.42 -12.27
N HIS A 58 -10.25 7.91 -12.55
CA HIS A 58 -10.49 6.81 -13.50
C HIS A 58 -9.73 5.53 -13.17
N VAL A 59 -9.62 5.23 -11.88
CA VAL A 59 -9.03 3.97 -11.40
C VAL A 59 -10.15 2.99 -11.08
N LYS A 60 -10.09 1.80 -11.69
CA LYS A 60 -11.07 0.75 -11.45
C LYS A 60 -10.70 -0.03 -10.19
N LEU A 61 -11.29 0.36 -9.06
CA LEU A 61 -11.06 -0.32 -7.79
C LEU A 61 -11.85 -1.62 -7.74
N PRO A 62 -11.25 -2.74 -7.28
CA PRO A 62 -12.00 -3.97 -7.06
C PRO A 62 -13.13 -3.76 -6.04
N ALA A 63 -14.12 -4.63 -6.06
CA ALA A 63 -15.20 -4.60 -5.08
C ALA A 63 -14.66 -4.82 -3.66
N PHE A 64 -15.39 -4.33 -2.67
CA PHE A 64 -15.01 -4.45 -1.26
C PHE A 64 -14.63 -5.89 -0.89
N GLU A 65 -15.42 -6.86 -1.34
CA GLU A 65 -15.24 -8.27 -1.01
C GLU A 65 -14.08 -8.93 -1.73
N GLU A 66 -13.57 -8.31 -2.78
CA GLU A 66 -12.45 -8.84 -3.58
C GLU A 66 -11.08 -8.44 -3.04
N LEU A 67 -11.03 -7.51 -2.10
CA LEU A 67 -9.77 -7.01 -1.56
C LEU A 67 -9.22 -7.94 -0.47
N ASP A 68 -8.02 -8.46 -0.69
CA ASP A 68 -7.36 -9.36 0.24
C ASP A 68 -6.89 -8.60 1.48
N ARG A 69 -7.08 -9.20 2.66
CA ARG A 69 -6.70 -8.61 3.95
C ARG A 69 -5.98 -9.63 4.82
N GLY A 70 -5.13 -9.15 5.72
CA GLY A 70 -4.35 -10.01 6.60
C GLY A 70 -3.25 -10.76 5.86
N CYS A 71 -2.69 -10.16 4.81
CA CYS A 71 -1.70 -10.81 3.95
C CYS A 71 -0.81 -9.79 3.27
N ILE A 72 0.34 -10.26 2.79
CA ILE A 72 1.22 -9.45 1.94
C ILE A 72 0.66 -9.50 0.53
N VAL A 73 0.53 -8.33 -0.10
CA VAL A 73 -0.12 -8.19 -1.41
C VAL A 73 0.79 -7.59 -2.49
N GLY A 74 1.99 -7.16 -2.12
CA GLY A 74 2.92 -6.58 -3.09
C GLY A 74 4.16 -6.00 -2.44
N ARG A 75 4.92 -5.24 -3.25
CA ARG A 75 6.11 -4.51 -2.81
C ARG A 75 6.13 -3.13 -3.44
N MET A 76 6.91 -2.23 -2.85
CA MET A 76 7.14 -0.89 -3.38
C MET A 76 8.50 -0.39 -2.89
N GLU A 77 9.05 0.65 -3.54
CA GLU A 77 10.24 1.33 -3.06
C GLU A 77 9.85 2.65 -2.43
N ILE A 78 10.28 2.89 -1.20
CA ILE A 78 10.18 4.20 -0.55
C ILE A 78 11.43 4.99 -0.91
N PHE A 79 11.27 6.15 -1.54
CA PHE A 79 12.42 6.95 -1.98
C PHE A 79 12.46 8.34 -1.35
N ASP A 80 11.42 8.76 -0.64
CA ASP A 80 11.40 10.05 0.06
C ASP A 80 10.31 10.06 1.13
N SER A 81 10.38 11.05 2.01
CA SER A 81 9.40 11.33 3.05
C SER A 81 9.22 12.84 3.10
N VAL A 82 8.01 13.33 2.81
CA VAL A 82 7.76 14.76 2.56
C VAL A 82 6.59 15.28 3.38
N GLU A 83 6.56 16.60 3.58
CA GLU A 83 5.45 17.30 4.27
C GLU A 83 4.54 18.03 3.28
N TYR A 84 4.78 17.91 1.98
CA TYR A 84 3.96 18.46 0.91
C TYR A 84 4.14 17.66 -0.38
N SER A 85 3.05 17.51 -1.13
CA SER A 85 3.09 16.90 -2.46
C SER A 85 1.90 17.37 -3.29
N ASP A 86 2.10 17.49 -4.60
CA ASP A 86 1.02 17.80 -5.56
C ASP A 86 0.22 16.55 -5.95
N SER A 87 0.61 15.38 -5.46
CA SER A 87 -0.09 14.13 -5.77
C SER A 87 -1.54 14.18 -5.28
N PRO A 88 -2.51 13.74 -6.09
CA PRO A 88 -3.90 13.64 -5.63
C PRO A 88 -4.07 12.65 -4.47
N TRP A 89 -3.07 11.81 -4.23
CA TRP A 89 -3.08 10.84 -3.14
C TRP A 89 -2.47 11.36 -1.84
N TYR A 90 -1.96 12.59 -1.84
CA TYR A 90 -1.43 13.22 -0.64
C TYR A 90 -2.57 13.87 0.16
N PHE A 91 -2.77 13.40 1.39
CA PHE A 91 -3.88 13.85 2.22
C PHE A 91 -3.44 14.72 3.41
N GLY A 92 -2.17 15.03 3.50
CA GLY A 92 -1.65 15.88 4.55
C GLY A 92 -0.79 15.14 5.56
N GLN A 93 -0.19 15.93 6.49
CA GLN A 93 0.88 15.60 7.42
C GLN A 93 2.13 15.13 6.68
N VAL A 94 2.43 13.82 6.66
CA VAL A 94 3.63 13.29 6.01
C VAL A 94 3.24 12.31 4.92
N GLY A 95 3.93 12.40 3.78
CA GLY A 95 3.77 11.44 2.68
C GLY A 95 5.05 10.68 2.44
N PHE A 96 4.97 9.33 2.47
CA PHE A 96 6.07 8.48 1.99
C PHE A 96 5.93 8.38 0.49
N CYS A 97 6.94 8.88 -0.24
CA CYS A 97 6.95 8.82 -1.71
C CYS A 97 7.38 7.42 -2.14
N VAL A 98 6.54 6.78 -2.95
CA VAL A 98 6.77 5.40 -3.36
C VAL A 98 6.77 5.26 -4.87
N ARG A 99 7.48 4.22 -5.37
CA ARG A 99 7.61 3.93 -6.79
C ARG A 99 7.94 2.45 -6.99
N PHE A 100 7.97 2.01 -8.26
CA PHE A 100 8.38 0.65 -8.64
C PHE A 100 7.57 -0.43 -7.92
N ALA A 101 6.28 -0.18 -7.74
CA ALA A 101 5.39 -1.11 -7.07
C ALA A 101 5.09 -2.32 -7.96
N LYS A 102 4.88 -3.47 -7.31
CA LYS A 102 4.50 -4.71 -7.98
C LYS A 102 3.58 -5.51 -7.08
N PRO A 103 2.41 -5.93 -7.56
CA PRO A 103 1.55 -6.81 -6.77
C PRO A 103 2.05 -8.25 -6.81
N CYS A 104 1.64 -9.03 -5.82
CA CYS A 104 1.92 -10.46 -5.77
C CYS A 104 0.66 -11.23 -5.40
N LYS A 105 0.68 -12.54 -5.60
CA LYS A 105 -0.35 -13.41 -5.03
C LYS A 105 -0.32 -13.26 -3.51
N PRO A 106 -1.48 -13.14 -2.85
CA PRO A 106 -1.53 -12.92 -1.41
C PRO A 106 -0.81 -13.99 -0.62
N VAL A 107 0.00 -13.57 0.33
CA VAL A 107 0.67 -14.48 1.28
C VAL A 107 0.19 -14.12 2.68
N PRO A 108 -0.56 -15.00 3.35
CA PRO A 108 -1.04 -14.74 4.70
C PRO A 108 0.13 -14.41 5.63
N PHE A 109 0.01 -13.35 6.38
CA PHE A 109 1.06 -12.93 7.30
C PHE A 109 0.45 -12.04 8.39
N LYS A 110 0.88 -12.25 9.63
CA LYS A 110 0.39 -11.43 10.74
C LYS A 110 1.02 -10.06 10.68
N GLY A 111 0.18 -9.01 10.60
CA GLY A 111 0.66 -7.63 10.60
C GLY A 111 1.14 -7.16 11.96
N GLN A 112 1.98 -6.13 11.93
CA GLN A 112 2.47 -5.43 13.12
C GLN A 112 2.39 -3.94 12.85
N LEU A 113 2.57 -3.12 13.87
CA LEU A 113 2.58 -1.67 13.71
C LEU A 113 3.84 -1.22 12.99
N GLN A 114 3.72 -0.18 12.16
CA GLN A 114 4.82 0.44 11.44
C GLN A 114 5.58 -0.56 10.56
N PHE A 115 6.89 -0.39 10.42
CA PHE A 115 7.73 -1.34 9.67
C PHE A 115 8.07 -2.54 10.54
N PHE A 116 8.03 -3.72 9.94
CA PHE A 116 8.38 -4.95 10.66
C PHE A 116 9.10 -5.92 9.74
N GLU A 117 10.02 -6.71 10.34
CA GLU A 117 10.79 -7.70 9.59
C GLU A 117 9.96 -8.97 9.38
N THR A 118 9.91 -9.44 8.14
CA THR A 118 9.14 -10.64 7.79
C THR A 118 9.99 -11.90 7.71
N GLY A 119 11.28 -11.76 7.51
CA GLY A 119 12.15 -12.91 7.24
C GLY A 119 11.99 -13.47 5.82
N LEU A 120 11.13 -12.87 5.02
CA LEU A 120 10.87 -13.32 3.64
C LEU A 120 11.73 -12.54 2.65
N THR A 121 11.91 -13.09 1.45
CA THR A 121 12.65 -12.47 0.36
C THR A 121 11.76 -12.41 -0.89
N ARG A 122 12.21 -11.74 -1.94
CA ARG A 122 11.47 -11.67 -3.20
C ARG A 122 11.11 -13.05 -3.75
N LYS A 123 11.92 -14.07 -3.47
CA LYS A 123 11.71 -15.44 -3.98
C LYS A 123 10.52 -16.15 -3.32
N ASP A 124 10.06 -15.64 -2.18
CA ASP A 124 8.93 -16.24 -1.48
C ASP A 124 7.58 -15.84 -2.07
N PHE A 125 7.58 -14.96 -3.06
CA PHE A 125 6.36 -14.38 -3.63
C PHE A 125 6.21 -14.73 -5.10
N LYS A 126 4.96 -14.87 -5.53
CA LYS A 126 4.62 -14.97 -6.93
C LYS A 126 4.15 -13.60 -7.40
N TRP A 127 5.01 -12.88 -8.10
CA TRP A 127 4.72 -11.54 -8.60
C TRP A 127 3.78 -11.63 -9.81
N ILE A 128 2.84 -10.70 -9.86
CA ILE A 128 1.80 -10.70 -10.90
C ILE A 128 1.75 -9.34 -11.59
N LYS A 129 1.01 -9.29 -12.70
CA LYS A 129 0.88 -8.06 -13.47
C LYS A 129 -0.05 -7.08 -12.76
N SER A 130 0.31 -5.79 -12.75
CA SER A 130 -0.52 -4.71 -12.19
C SER A 130 -1.86 -4.60 -12.93
N LYS A 131 -2.88 -4.24 -12.20
CA LYS A 131 -4.24 -4.04 -12.73
C LYS A 131 -4.64 -2.57 -12.81
#